data_388e35d85c5cbe9d9bff4e289eb36c39
#
_entry.id   388e35d85c5cbe9d9bff4e289eb36c39
#
_cell.length_a   1.000
_cell.length_b   1.000
_cell.length_c   1.000
_cell.angle_alpha   90.00
_cell.angle_beta   90.00
_cell.angle_gamma   90.00
#
_symmetry.space_group_name_H-M   'P 1'
#
loop_
_entity.id
_entity.type
_entity.pdbx_description
1 polymer ?
#
loop_
_entity_poly.entity_id
_entity_poly.type
_entity_poly.pdbx_seq_one_letter_code
_entity_poly.pdbx_strand_id
1 'polypeptide(L)'
;MSTPTRSTIRAGIPLHNSALFHVAQFAVGDPLVYLEIEKEGTVCIVRDVEFDRAIDAVPADQIFVPADFTPEGGLSADREVATAQSAAECLRRAAVPSVIADRSLPFSFAHILRESGIEVVCDLDFGVLERRQKNAEEIEKLRQAQSVTEEAIEMACRMIARADADSSGVLIHDGAPLTSERVHAAVNVFLMERGFSGPKYIVSGGSQGASCHHHGDGPLRTGQPVIVDVFPTSKETHYCGDCTRTVVHGDIPPEIVEMHTAVRAAKAAGCAAIRPGVTGAEVHAATTKELTDRGYNTGFPPEGSPLSFCTMHHGTGHGIGLEVHEPPLLDATGIALLKGDALTVEPGLYRKDLGGVRVEDMVVVTEDGVENLNHLPEGLDWK
;
A
#
# COMPACT_ATOMS: atom_id res chain seq x y z
N MET A 1 -22.82 -19.25 -19.69
CA MET A 1 -23.99 -18.35 -19.56
C MET A 1 -23.38 -17.00 -19.24
N SER A 2 -23.54 -16.00 -20.12
CA SER A 2 -23.07 -14.65 -19.83
C SER A 2 -23.83 -14.13 -18.61
N THR A 3 -23.13 -13.75 -17.58
CA THR A 3 -23.70 -13.02 -16.44
C THR A 3 -24.48 -11.84 -17.01
N PRO A 4 -25.72 -11.56 -16.56
CA PRO A 4 -26.42 -10.37 -17.01
C PRO A 4 -25.57 -9.16 -16.66
N THR A 5 -25.25 -8.35 -17.66
CA THR A 5 -24.53 -7.09 -17.47
C THR A 5 -25.37 -6.21 -16.56
N ARG A 6 -24.90 -5.93 -15.36
CA ARG A 6 -25.60 -5.07 -14.38
C ARG A 6 -24.93 -3.71 -14.39
N SER A 7 -25.73 -2.66 -14.29
CA SER A 7 -25.17 -1.31 -14.14
C SER A 7 -24.37 -1.18 -12.84
N THR A 8 -23.27 -0.44 -12.90
CA THR A 8 -22.36 -0.27 -11.76
C THR A 8 -22.18 1.21 -11.43
N ILE A 9 -21.77 1.49 -10.19
CA ILE A 9 -21.41 2.82 -9.73
C ILE A 9 -20.13 2.78 -8.90
N ARG A 10 -19.20 3.69 -9.21
CA ARG A 10 -18.12 4.11 -8.33
C ARG A 10 -18.23 5.61 -8.14
N ALA A 11 -18.18 6.08 -6.91
CA ALA A 11 -18.36 7.52 -6.62
C ALA A 11 -17.61 7.95 -5.37
N GLY A 12 -17.45 9.26 -5.23
CA GLY A 12 -16.75 9.91 -4.13
C GLY A 12 -15.62 10.80 -4.62
N ILE A 13 -14.67 11.09 -3.76
CA ILE A 13 -13.44 11.83 -4.11
C ILE A 13 -12.40 10.82 -4.58
N PRO A 14 -11.91 10.89 -5.84
CA PRO A 14 -10.97 9.89 -6.37
C PRO A 14 -9.71 9.71 -5.53
N LEU A 15 -9.18 10.78 -4.93
CA LEU A 15 -8.03 10.74 -4.04
C LEU A 15 -8.24 9.94 -2.75
N HIS A 16 -9.51 9.63 -2.40
CA HIS A 16 -9.90 8.86 -1.22
C HIS A 16 -10.60 7.54 -1.57
N ASN A 17 -10.72 7.23 -2.85
CA ASN A 17 -11.40 6.04 -3.35
C ASN A 17 -10.59 5.42 -4.50
N SER A 18 -9.78 4.43 -4.17
CA SER A 18 -8.88 3.77 -5.14
C SER A 18 -9.62 3.00 -6.22
N ALA A 19 -10.83 2.47 -5.95
CA ALA A 19 -11.65 1.82 -6.97
C ALA A 19 -12.18 2.83 -8.00
N LEU A 20 -12.58 4.02 -7.54
CA LEU A 20 -12.98 5.12 -8.42
C LEU A 20 -11.78 5.66 -9.21
N PHE A 21 -10.64 5.92 -8.52
CA PHE A 21 -9.44 6.42 -9.19
C PHE A 21 -8.95 5.45 -10.27
N HIS A 22 -8.98 4.15 -9.99
CA HIS A 22 -8.53 3.11 -10.93
C HIS A 22 -9.26 3.18 -12.28
N VAL A 23 -10.56 3.44 -12.29
CA VAL A 23 -11.34 3.54 -13.54
C VAL A 23 -11.33 4.93 -14.14
N ALA A 24 -11.38 5.99 -13.32
CA ALA A 24 -11.45 7.36 -13.80
C ALA A 24 -10.09 7.93 -14.22
N GLN A 25 -8.98 7.43 -13.64
CA GLN A 25 -7.61 7.94 -13.87
C GLN A 25 -7.50 9.46 -13.73
N PHE A 26 -8.35 10.05 -12.88
CA PHE A 26 -8.52 11.50 -12.77
C PHE A 26 -8.48 11.94 -11.30
N ALA A 27 -7.37 12.59 -10.94
CA ALA A 27 -7.12 13.06 -9.58
C ALA A 27 -7.74 14.45 -9.36
N VAL A 28 -8.84 14.50 -8.63
CA VAL A 28 -9.52 15.75 -8.22
C VAL A 28 -9.94 15.67 -6.75
N GLY A 29 -10.04 16.85 -6.13
CA GLY A 29 -10.48 16.99 -4.73
C GLY A 29 -11.99 17.16 -4.56
N ASP A 30 -12.76 17.19 -5.64
CA ASP A 30 -14.22 17.26 -5.64
C ASP A 30 -14.84 15.88 -5.91
N PRO A 31 -16.09 15.63 -5.45
CA PRO A 31 -16.79 14.40 -5.74
C PRO A 31 -17.00 14.19 -7.24
N LEU A 32 -16.81 12.93 -7.67
CA LEU A 32 -16.98 12.44 -9.03
C LEU A 32 -17.83 11.16 -8.99
N VAL A 33 -18.58 10.89 -10.05
CA VAL A 33 -19.31 9.64 -10.25
C VAL A 33 -18.86 9.01 -11.55
N TYR A 34 -18.62 7.71 -11.53
CA TYR A 34 -18.37 6.88 -12.69
C TYR A 34 -19.40 5.76 -12.74
N LEU A 35 -20.22 5.76 -13.77
CA LEU A 35 -21.28 4.78 -14.00
C LEU A 35 -20.95 3.94 -15.23
N GLU A 36 -21.18 2.64 -15.13
CA GLU A 36 -21.29 1.77 -16.28
C GLU A 36 -22.76 1.40 -16.42
N ILE A 37 -23.44 1.92 -17.45
CA ILE A 37 -24.87 1.73 -17.65
C ILE A 37 -25.08 0.74 -18.78
N GLU A 38 -25.81 -0.34 -18.48
CA GLU A 38 -26.11 -1.35 -19.49
C GLU A 38 -26.80 -0.70 -20.71
N LYS A 39 -26.23 -0.89 -21.90
CA LYS A 39 -26.66 -0.36 -23.20
C LYS A 39 -26.37 1.13 -23.46
N GLU A 40 -25.95 1.90 -22.48
CA GLU A 40 -25.62 3.33 -22.66
C GLU A 40 -24.11 3.59 -22.62
N GLY A 41 -23.31 2.63 -22.10
CA GLY A 41 -21.87 2.76 -21.96
C GLY A 41 -21.47 3.41 -20.63
N THR A 42 -20.32 4.06 -20.64
CA THR A 42 -19.74 4.70 -19.45
C THR A 42 -20.08 6.17 -19.37
N VAL A 43 -20.55 6.59 -18.19
CA VAL A 43 -20.93 7.99 -17.89
C VAL A 43 -20.10 8.48 -16.71
N CYS A 44 -19.43 9.62 -16.89
CA CYS A 44 -18.76 10.30 -15.79
C CYS A 44 -19.46 11.63 -15.49
N ILE A 45 -19.75 11.90 -14.22
CA ILE A 45 -20.30 13.17 -13.74
C ILE A 45 -19.23 13.85 -12.89
N VAL A 46 -18.75 15.01 -13.35
CA VAL A 46 -17.71 15.79 -12.70
C VAL A 46 -18.22 17.19 -12.38
N ARG A 47 -17.58 17.89 -11.46
CA ARG A 47 -17.85 19.31 -11.23
C ARG A 47 -17.63 20.11 -12.51
N ASP A 48 -18.45 21.16 -12.69
CA ASP A 48 -18.41 22.06 -13.84
C ASP A 48 -17.01 22.69 -14.08
N VAL A 49 -16.30 23.04 -13.01
CA VAL A 49 -14.94 23.58 -13.06
C VAL A 49 -13.88 22.56 -13.53
N GLU A 50 -14.19 21.28 -13.51
CA GLU A 50 -13.31 20.18 -13.94
C GLU A 50 -13.69 19.62 -15.31
N PHE A 51 -14.77 20.08 -15.90
CA PHE A 51 -15.35 19.49 -17.10
C PHE A 51 -14.39 19.44 -18.29
N ASP A 52 -13.74 20.54 -18.62
CA ASP A 52 -12.80 20.61 -19.76
C ASP A 52 -11.60 19.67 -19.56
N ARG A 53 -11.10 19.56 -18.33
CA ARG A 53 -10.01 18.63 -18.00
C ARG A 53 -10.44 17.18 -18.08
N ALA A 54 -11.67 16.90 -17.67
CA ALA A 54 -12.23 15.54 -17.64
C ALA A 54 -12.47 15.00 -19.05
N ILE A 55 -12.87 15.83 -20.01
CA ILE A 55 -13.06 15.43 -21.41
C ILE A 55 -11.78 14.81 -22.01
N ASP A 56 -10.62 15.36 -21.66
CA ASP A 56 -9.33 14.92 -22.20
C ASP A 56 -8.72 13.75 -21.41
N ALA A 57 -9.11 13.55 -20.13
CA ALA A 57 -8.43 12.67 -19.21
C ALA A 57 -9.23 11.44 -18.78
N VAL A 58 -10.56 11.54 -18.62
CA VAL A 58 -11.37 10.45 -18.09
C VAL A 58 -11.76 9.48 -19.20
N PRO A 59 -11.48 8.19 -19.07
CA PRO A 59 -11.85 7.18 -20.06
C PRO A 59 -13.34 6.80 -19.93
N ALA A 60 -14.24 7.73 -20.27
CA ALA A 60 -15.68 7.51 -20.28
C ALA A 60 -16.28 7.93 -21.64
N ASP A 61 -17.34 7.24 -22.07
CA ASP A 61 -18.02 7.53 -23.34
C ASP A 61 -18.71 8.91 -23.30
N GLN A 62 -19.16 9.32 -22.12
CA GLN A 62 -19.89 10.57 -21.92
C GLN A 62 -19.45 11.24 -20.61
N ILE A 63 -19.20 12.55 -20.70
CA ILE A 63 -18.87 13.40 -19.55
C ILE A 63 -19.98 14.42 -19.34
N PHE A 64 -20.44 14.58 -18.13
CA PHE A 64 -21.52 15.49 -17.73
C PHE A 64 -21.15 16.28 -16.48
N VAL A 65 -21.92 17.32 -16.23
CA VAL A 65 -21.88 18.06 -14.95
C VAL A 65 -23.15 17.83 -14.14
N PRO A 66 -23.16 18.04 -12.82
CA PRO A 66 -24.34 17.82 -11.99
C PRO A 66 -25.60 18.54 -12.47
N ALA A 67 -25.46 19.72 -13.09
CA ALA A 67 -26.60 20.50 -13.61
C ALA A 67 -27.36 19.78 -14.74
N ASP A 68 -26.72 18.88 -15.51
CA ASP A 68 -27.35 18.12 -16.60
C ASP A 68 -28.40 17.13 -16.06
N PHE A 69 -28.22 16.70 -14.81
CA PHE A 69 -29.10 15.76 -14.12
C PHE A 69 -29.73 16.38 -12.87
N THR A 70 -30.32 17.58 -13.01
CA THR A 70 -31.04 18.23 -11.92
C THR A 70 -32.38 17.52 -11.68
N PRO A 71 -32.66 17.01 -10.46
CA PRO A 71 -33.95 16.44 -10.10
C PRO A 71 -35.03 17.54 -9.92
N GLU A 72 -36.31 17.15 -9.84
CA GLU A 72 -37.44 18.08 -9.72
C GLU A 72 -37.30 19.02 -8.52
N GLY A 73 -36.70 18.58 -7.41
CA GLY A 73 -36.46 19.40 -6.21
C GLY A 73 -35.25 20.32 -6.29
N GLY A 74 -34.48 20.30 -7.40
CA GLY A 74 -33.21 20.99 -7.54
C GLY A 74 -32.05 20.26 -6.89
N LEU A 75 -30.83 20.76 -7.13
CA LEU A 75 -29.62 20.24 -6.51
C LEU A 75 -29.32 20.90 -5.16
N SER A 76 -28.77 20.15 -4.24
CA SER A 76 -28.28 20.67 -2.96
C SER A 76 -27.15 21.67 -3.16
N ALA A 77 -26.97 22.58 -2.19
CA ALA A 77 -25.81 23.45 -2.12
C ALA A 77 -24.53 22.68 -1.63
N ASP A 78 -24.71 21.54 -0.99
CA ASP A 78 -23.62 20.63 -0.63
C ASP A 78 -23.17 19.84 -1.87
N ARG A 79 -21.86 19.86 -2.14
CA ARG A 79 -21.28 19.29 -3.37
C ARG A 79 -21.44 17.77 -3.45
N GLU A 80 -21.23 17.08 -2.33
CA GLU A 80 -21.32 15.62 -2.28
C GLU A 80 -22.78 15.18 -2.48
N VAL A 81 -23.71 15.83 -1.79
CA VAL A 81 -25.15 15.59 -1.92
C VAL A 81 -25.62 15.91 -3.34
N ALA A 82 -25.23 17.05 -3.92
CA ALA A 82 -25.59 17.44 -5.29
C ALA A 82 -25.09 16.41 -6.33
N THR A 83 -23.86 15.92 -6.18
CA THR A 83 -23.29 14.90 -7.07
C THR A 83 -24.04 13.57 -6.94
N ALA A 84 -24.39 13.17 -5.73
CA ALA A 84 -25.19 11.95 -5.50
C ALA A 84 -26.63 12.08 -6.06
N GLN A 85 -27.26 13.25 -5.91
CA GLN A 85 -28.58 13.55 -6.51
C GLN A 85 -28.55 13.50 -8.03
N SER A 86 -27.47 14.04 -8.62
CA SER A 86 -27.24 14.01 -10.07
C SER A 86 -27.07 12.56 -10.57
N ALA A 87 -26.30 11.73 -9.85
CA ALA A 87 -26.15 10.31 -10.17
C ALA A 87 -27.50 9.57 -10.11
N ALA A 88 -28.30 9.83 -9.08
CA ALA A 88 -29.63 9.24 -8.94
C ALA A 88 -30.55 9.62 -10.11
N GLU A 89 -30.57 10.90 -10.49
CA GLU A 89 -31.38 11.38 -11.61
C GLU A 89 -30.89 10.83 -12.96
N CYS A 90 -29.57 10.70 -13.18
CA CYS A 90 -29.00 10.05 -14.35
C CYS A 90 -29.51 8.61 -14.47
N LEU A 91 -29.38 7.82 -13.41
CA LEU A 91 -29.82 6.42 -13.38
C LEU A 91 -31.35 6.30 -13.55
N ARG A 92 -32.12 7.23 -12.97
CA ARG A 92 -33.58 7.29 -13.13
C ARG A 92 -33.99 7.55 -14.59
N ARG A 93 -33.29 8.48 -15.29
CA ARG A 93 -33.57 8.76 -16.73
C ARG A 93 -33.17 7.59 -17.61
N ALA A 94 -32.09 6.87 -17.24
CA ALA A 94 -31.68 5.63 -17.91
C ALA A 94 -32.55 4.42 -17.55
N ALA A 95 -33.59 4.60 -16.72
CA ALA A 95 -34.48 3.53 -16.23
C ALA A 95 -33.71 2.36 -15.55
N VAL A 96 -32.63 2.67 -14.83
CA VAL A 96 -31.81 1.72 -14.05
C VAL A 96 -32.38 1.58 -12.63
N PRO A 97 -33.00 0.46 -12.27
CA PRO A 97 -33.61 0.27 -10.95
C PRO A 97 -32.62 -0.18 -9.89
N SER A 98 -31.44 -0.69 -10.27
CA SER A 98 -30.44 -1.25 -9.34
C SER A 98 -29.03 -1.09 -9.89
N VAL A 99 -28.08 -0.81 -9.00
CA VAL A 99 -26.63 -0.72 -9.32
C VAL A 99 -25.81 -1.57 -8.38
N ILE A 100 -24.70 -2.12 -8.89
CA ILE A 100 -23.63 -2.70 -8.08
C ILE A 100 -22.67 -1.58 -7.71
N ALA A 101 -22.30 -1.52 -6.44
CA ALA A 101 -21.34 -0.58 -5.90
C ALA A 101 -20.17 -1.32 -5.23
N ASP A 102 -18.98 -0.74 -5.31
CA ASP A 102 -17.82 -1.21 -4.55
C ASP A 102 -17.94 -0.88 -3.06
N ARG A 103 -17.06 -1.50 -2.24
CA ARG A 103 -17.05 -1.33 -0.77
C ARG A 103 -16.73 0.09 -0.30
N SER A 104 -16.16 0.94 -1.15
CA SER A 104 -15.73 2.29 -0.83
C SER A 104 -16.74 3.38 -1.24
N LEU A 105 -17.89 2.99 -1.82
CA LEU A 105 -18.96 3.95 -2.12
C LEU A 105 -19.34 4.71 -0.83
N PRO A 106 -19.29 6.07 -0.79
CA PRO A 106 -19.69 6.81 0.38
C PRO A 106 -21.14 6.51 0.77
N PHE A 107 -21.40 6.37 2.07
CA PHE A 107 -22.72 6.04 2.57
C PHE A 107 -23.78 7.10 2.20
N SER A 108 -23.38 8.37 2.06
CA SER A 108 -24.21 9.47 1.55
C SER A 108 -24.76 9.17 0.14
N PHE A 109 -23.92 8.66 -0.77
CA PHE A 109 -24.36 8.23 -2.10
C PHE A 109 -25.34 7.07 -2.03
N ALA A 110 -24.99 6.02 -1.28
CA ALA A 110 -25.88 4.87 -1.11
C ALA A 110 -27.24 5.25 -0.53
N HIS A 111 -27.28 6.20 0.42
CA HIS A 111 -28.51 6.72 1.02
C HIS A 111 -29.35 7.46 -0.01
N ILE A 112 -28.79 8.44 -0.71
CA ILE A 112 -29.50 9.28 -1.68
C ILE A 112 -30.04 8.45 -2.86
N LEU A 113 -29.27 7.50 -3.36
CA LEU A 113 -29.72 6.58 -4.41
C LEU A 113 -30.94 5.78 -3.96
N ARG A 114 -30.91 5.21 -2.74
CA ARG A 114 -32.03 4.43 -2.18
C ARG A 114 -33.27 5.26 -1.95
N GLU A 115 -33.14 6.48 -1.40
CA GLU A 115 -34.27 7.43 -1.26
C GLU A 115 -34.86 7.81 -2.62
N SER A 116 -34.07 7.77 -3.70
CA SER A 116 -34.51 7.99 -5.07
C SER A 116 -35.09 6.74 -5.75
N GLY A 117 -35.24 5.62 -5.01
CA GLY A 117 -35.86 4.38 -5.51
C GLY A 117 -34.89 3.47 -6.27
N ILE A 118 -33.58 3.70 -6.19
CA ILE A 118 -32.55 2.87 -6.83
C ILE A 118 -31.97 1.92 -5.80
N GLU A 119 -32.05 0.62 -6.07
CA GLU A 119 -31.39 -0.39 -5.23
C GLU A 119 -29.89 -0.31 -5.37
N VAL A 120 -29.14 -0.28 -4.24
CA VAL A 120 -27.70 -0.31 -4.21
C VAL A 120 -27.23 -1.63 -3.59
N VAL A 121 -26.62 -2.47 -4.40
CA VAL A 121 -26.05 -3.77 -4.00
C VAL A 121 -24.55 -3.59 -3.81
N CYS A 122 -24.06 -3.76 -2.59
CA CYS A 122 -22.61 -3.74 -2.33
C CYS A 122 -22.00 -5.10 -2.71
N ASP A 123 -21.05 -5.08 -3.64
CA ASP A 123 -20.19 -6.22 -3.94
C ASP A 123 -18.78 -5.94 -3.36
N LEU A 124 -18.35 -6.78 -2.42
CA LEU A 124 -17.08 -6.58 -1.71
C LEU A 124 -15.85 -6.83 -2.58
N ASP A 125 -16.00 -7.57 -3.67
CA ASP A 125 -14.91 -7.91 -4.60
C ASP A 125 -14.86 -6.96 -5.81
N PHE A 126 -15.95 -6.24 -6.09
CA PHE A 126 -16.01 -5.26 -7.16
C PHE A 126 -15.01 -4.12 -6.95
N GLY A 127 -14.23 -3.79 -7.96
CA GLY A 127 -13.13 -2.82 -7.88
C GLY A 127 -11.87 -3.35 -7.19
N VAL A 128 -11.95 -4.48 -6.47
CA VAL A 128 -10.79 -5.14 -5.85
C VAL A 128 -10.13 -6.09 -6.82
N LEU A 129 -10.91 -6.98 -7.45
CA LEU A 129 -10.38 -7.98 -8.37
C LEU A 129 -9.74 -7.35 -9.60
N GLU A 130 -10.31 -6.25 -10.11
CA GLU A 130 -9.73 -5.51 -11.23
C GLU A 130 -8.35 -4.94 -10.87
N ARG A 131 -8.18 -4.37 -9.67
CA ARG A 131 -6.91 -3.81 -9.19
C ARG A 131 -5.85 -4.89 -8.87
N ARG A 132 -6.25 -6.12 -8.60
CA ARG A 132 -5.33 -7.24 -8.36
C ARG A 132 -4.58 -7.63 -9.62
N GLN A 133 -5.22 -7.62 -10.79
CA GLN A 133 -4.63 -8.02 -12.06
C GLN A 133 -3.96 -6.85 -12.78
N LYS A 134 -2.86 -6.34 -12.19
CA LYS A 134 -2.13 -5.21 -12.75
C LYS A 134 -1.70 -5.49 -14.20
N ASN A 135 -1.99 -4.56 -15.08
CA ASN A 135 -1.52 -4.57 -16.44
C ASN A 135 -0.06 -4.06 -16.54
N ALA A 136 0.53 -4.08 -17.73
CA ALA A 136 1.93 -3.70 -17.94
C ALA A 136 2.21 -2.22 -17.56
N GLU A 137 1.25 -1.32 -17.80
CA GLU A 137 1.39 0.10 -17.46
C GLU A 137 1.37 0.31 -15.92
N GLU A 138 0.47 -0.38 -15.23
CA GLU A 138 0.39 -0.33 -13.77
C GLU A 138 1.65 -0.92 -13.11
N ILE A 139 2.18 -2.02 -13.66
CA ILE A 139 3.45 -2.61 -13.20
C ILE A 139 4.61 -1.63 -13.40
N GLU A 140 4.63 -0.89 -14.51
CA GLU A 140 5.66 0.13 -14.74
C GLU A 140 5.55 1.30 -13.76
N LYS A 141 4.33 1.74 -13.42
CA LYS A 141 4.10 2.76 -12.37
C LYS A 141 4.59 2.28 -10.99
N LEU A 142 4.35 1.00 -10.65
CA LEU A 142 4.88 0.38 -9.43
C LEU A 142 6.41 0.32 -9.45
N ARG A 143 7.03 -0.04 -10.59
CA ARG A 143 8.49 -0.08 -10.74
C ARG A 143 9.13 1.29 -10.51
N GLN A 144 8.52 2.35 -11.05
CA GLN A 144 8.98 3.72 -10.84
C GLN A 144 8.84 4.14 -9.37
N ALA A 145 7.69 3.82 -8.73
CA ALA A 145 7.50 4.09 -7.32
C ALA A 145 8.52 3.34 -6.45
N GLN A 146 8.78 2.07 -6.77
CA GLN A 146 9.74 1.25 -6.05
C GLN A 146 11.17 1.75 -6.21
N SER A 147 11.57 2.19 -7.39
CA SER A 147 12.90 2.77 -7.63
C SER A 147 13.15 4.00 -6.75
N VAL A 148 12.19 4.92 -6.65
CA VAL A 148 12.31 6.12 -5.79
C VAL A 148 12.32 5.72 -4.31
N THR A 149 11.55 4.70 -3.94
CA THR A 149 11.55 4.16 -2.57
C THR A 149 12.91 3.58 -2.20
N GLU A 150 13.52 2.79 -3.08
CA GLU A 150 14.85 2.23 -2.89
C GLU A 150 15.94 3.32 -2.74
N GLU A 151 15.88 4.38 -3.54
CA GLU A 151 16.79 5.52 -3.40
C GLU A 151 16.65 6.20 -2.02
N ALA A 152 15.41 6.35 -1.51
CA ALA A 152 15.15 6.93 -0.20
C ALA A 152 15.69 6.04 0.93
N ILE A 153 15.50 4.72 0.84
CA ILE A 153 16.06 3.73 1.77
C ILE A 153 17.58 3.76 1.74
N GLU A 154 18.19 3.76 0.56
CA GLU A 154 19.65 3.82 0.42
C GLU A 154 20.21 5.09 1.08
N MET A 155 19.61 6.24 0.81
CA MET A 155 19.99 7.51 1.42
C MET A 155 19.90 7.44 2.95
N ALA A 156 18.79 6.95 3.50
CA ALA A 156 18.58 6.84 4.94
C ALA A 156 19.56 5.85 5.60
N CYS A 157 19.74 4.66 5.01
CA CYS A 157 20.67 3.65 5.51
C CYS A 157 22.12 4.13 5.48
N ARG A 158 22.54 4.83 4.41
CA ARG A 158 23.89 5.42 4.32
C ARG A 158 24.07 6.59 5.30
N MET A 159 23.06 7.40 5.52
CA MET A 159 23.07 8.48 6.53
C MET A 159 23.34 7.91 7.94
N ILE A 160 22.70 6.78 8.27
CA ILE A 160 22.89 6.08 9.55
C ILE A 160 24.26 5.42 9.62
N ALA A 161 24.64 4.64 8.60
CA ALA A 161 25.88 3.86 8.62
C ALA A 161 27.15 4.71 8.61
N ARG A 162 27.10 5.92 8.03
CA ARG A 162 28.24 6.84 7.90
C ARG A 162 28.27 7.96 8.96
N ALA A 163 27.32 7.97 9.88
CA ALA A 163 27.35 8.90 11.00
C ALA A 163 28.59 8.70 11.86
N ASP A 164 29.03 9.72 12.58
CA ASP A 164 29.98 9.54 13.67
C ASP A 164 29.27 8.96 14.89
N ALA A 165 30.02 8.52 15.90
CA ALA A 165 29.47 8.13 17.19
C ALA A 165 30.18 8.89 18.30
N ASP A 166 29.41 9.45 19.25
CA ASP A 166 30.00 10.06 20.45
C ASP A 166 30.47 9.00 21.47
N SER A 167 31.09 9.44 22.57
CA SER A 167 31.59 8.54 23.61
C SER A 167 30.51 7.75 24.35
N SER A 168 29.24 8.14 24.21
CA SER A 168 28.09 7.43 24.78
C SER A 168 27.47 6.44 23.78
N GLY A 169 27.97 6.40 22.53
CA GLY A 169 27.44 5.57 21.44
C GLY A 169 26.28 6.17 20.70
N VAL A 170 25.90 7.44 20.94
CA VAL A 170 24.88 8.16 20.15
C VAL A 170 25.48 8.54 18.81
N LEU A 171 24.71 8.28 17.74
CA LEU A 171 25.12 8.67 16.38
C LEU A 171 25.05 10.19 16.21
N ILE A 172 26.05 10.75 15.55
CA ILE A 172 26.19 12.18 15.27
C ILE A 172 26.25 12.39 13.75
N HIS A 173 25.40 13.25 13.24
CA HIS A 173 25.38 13.64 11.85
C HIS A 173 25.27 15.16 11.75
N ASP A 174 26.15 15.81 10.95
CA ASP A 174 26.25 17.27 10.86
C ASP A 174 26.35 17.98 12.24
N GLY A 175 27.19 17.42 13.12
CA GLY A 175 27.50 18.02 14.43
C GLY A 175 26.39 17.93 15.48
N ALA A 176 25.30 17.20 15.21
CA ALA A 176 24.18 17.03 16.15
C ALA A 176 23.75 15.54 16.23
N PRO A 177 23.12 15.10 17.35
CA PRO A 177 22.59 13.76 17.47
C PRO A 177 21.72 13.37 16.28
N LEU A 178 22.00 12.20 15.67
CA LEU A 178 21.15 11.61 14.64
C LEU A 178 19.99 10.89 15.33
N THR A 179 18.79 11.39 15.12
CA THR A 179 17.56 10.82 15.68
C THR A 179 16.67 10.24 14.59
N SER A 180 15.74 9.37 14.97
CA SER A 180 14.72 8.85 14.06
C SER A 180 13.99 9.97 13.31
N GLU A 181 13.65 11.07 14.03
CA GLU A 181 12.94 12.22 13.46
C GLU A 181 13.78 12.95 12.40
N ARG A 182 15.11 13.04 12.59
CA ARG A 182 16.00 13.65 11.59
C ARG A 182 16.11 12.82 10.33
N VAL A 183 16.16 11.50 10.47
CA VAL A 183 16.13 10.59 9.31
C VAL A 183 14.77 10.67 8.60
N HIS A 184 13.65 10.68 9.33
CA HIS A 184 12.32 10.90 8.75
C HIS A 184 12.25 12.21 7.98
N ALA A 185 12.77 13.30 8.53
CA ALA A 185 12.78 14.60 7.85
C ALA A 185 13.57 14.54 6.55
N ALA A 186 14.75 13.91 6.55
CA ALA A 186 15.57 13.74 5.35
C ALA A 186 14.85 12.91 4.28
N VAL A 187 14.22 11.79 4.66
CA VAL A 187 13.41 10.94 3.76
C VAL A 187 12.25 11.73 3.16
N ASN A 188 11.51 12.48 3.99
CA ASN A 188 10.39 13.28 3.51
C ASN A 188 10.80 14.36 2.50
N VAL A 189 11.91 15.06 2.74
CA VAL A 189 12.44 16.08 1.79
C VAL A 189 12.85 15.40 0.48
N PHE A 190 13.60 14.29 0.57
CA PHE A 190 14.05 13.53 -0.60
C PHE A 190 12.89 13.08 -1.49
N LEU A 191 11.84 12.54 -0.89
CA LEU A 191 10.64 12.06 -1.58
C LEU A 191 9.82 13.22 -2.17
N MET A 192 9.70 14.33 -1.43
CA MET A 192 8.97 15.51 -1.91
C MET A 192 9.61 16.12 -3.16
N GLU A 193 10.94 16.18 -3.20
CA GLU A 193 11.70 16.65 -4.37
C GLU A 193 11.48 15.80 -5.63
N ARG A 194 11.05 14.53 -5.43
CA ARG A 194 10.77 13.56 -6.50
C ARG A 194 9.27 13.39 -6.81
N GLY A 195 8.42 14.24 -6.23
CA GLY A 195 6.98 14.18 -6.46
C GLY A 195 6.27 13.06 -5.67
N PHE A 196 6.89 12.58 -4.59
CA PHE A 196 6.31 11.58 -3.70
C PHE A 196 5.94 12.15 -2.32
N SER A 197 5.04 11.49 -1.64
CA SER A 197 4.69 11.77 -0.24
C SER A 197 4.16 10.50 0.43
N GLY A 198 4.13 10.50 1.75
CA GLY A 198 3.58 9.37 2.49
C GLY A 198 3.28 9.72 3.94
N PRO A 199 2.78 8.75 4.71
CA PRO A 199 2.57 8.90 6.14
C PRO A 199 3.90 8.94 6.89
N LYS A 200 3.87 8.81 8.22
CA LYS A 200 5.09 8.66 9.00
C LYS A 200 5.70 7.27 8.76
N TYR A 201 6.86 7.21 8.14
CA TYR A 201 7.64 6.00 7.90
C TYR A 201 8.18 5.37 9.18
N ILE A 202 8.88 4.23 9.08
CA ILE A 202 9.52 3.57 10.22
C ILE A 202 11.03 3.78 10.14
N VAL A 203 11.60 4.39 11.18
CA VAL A 203 13.06 4.45 11.42
C VAL A 203 13.26 4.08 12.89
N SER A 204 13.29 2.78 13.17
CA SER A 204 13.14 2.26 14.52
C SER A 204 14.41 1.57 15.00
N GLY A 205 15.13 2.19 15.95
CA GLY A 205 16.42 1.73 16.44
C GLY A 205 16.35 0.89 17.71
N GLY A 206 17.23 -0.12 17.84
CA GLY A 206 17.36 -0.95 19.04
C GLY A 206 16.03 -1.56 19.48
N SER A 207 15.73 -1.55 20.77
CA SER A 207 14.53 -2.17 21.35
C SER A 207 13.20 -1.65 20.78
N GLN A 208 13.16 -0.43 20.25
CA GLN A 208 11.96 0.10 19.58
C GLN A 208 11.61 -0.74 18.33
N GLY A 209 12.64 -1.17 17.56
CA GLY A 209 12.47 -2.04 16.40
C GLY A 209 11.94 -3.44 16.72
N ALA A 210 11.81 -3.81 17.99
CA ALA A 210 11.13 -5.04 18.39
C ALA A 210 9.60 -4.98 18.26
N SER A 211 9.03 -3.80 18.05
CA SER A 211 7.63 -3.58 17.67
C SER A 211 7.58 -3.23 16.19
N CYS A 212 7.01 -4.11 15.37
CA CYS A 212 7.08 -4.03 13.90
C CYS A 212 6.52 -2.73 13.30
N HIS A 213 5.62 -2.03 14.02
CA HIS A 213 5.03 -0.76 13.59
C HIS A 213 5.49 0.46 14.42
N HIS A 214 6.53 0.32 15.25
CA HIS A 214 7.06 1.46 15.98
C HIS A 214 7.81 2.40 15.02
N HIS A 215 7.33 3.62 14.86
CA HIS A 215 7.92 4.58 13.91
C HIS A 215 9.33 5.05 14.27
N GLY A 216 9.77 4.81 15.51
CA GLY A 216 11.02 5.30 16.04
C GLY A 216 10.92 6.71 16.60
N ASP A 217 11.69 6.96 17.64
CA ASP A 217 11.91 8.27 18.26
C ASP A 217 13.28 8.33 18.93
N GLY A 218 13.79 9.57 19.07
CA GLY A 218 15.02 9.85 19.79
C GLY A 218 16.31 9.38 19.09
N PRO A 219 17.44 9.39 19.83
CA PRO A 219 18.76 9.17 19.26
C PRO A 219 19.00 7.72 18.82
N LEU A 220 19.53 7.56 17.62
CA LEU A 220 20.04 6.28 17.11
C LEU A 220 21.44 6.01 17.71
N ARG A 221 21.82 4.73 17.82
CA ARG A 221 23.04 4.31 18.49
C ARG A 221 23.85 3.32 17.68
N THR A 222 25.19 3.38 17.85
CA THR A 222 26.11 2.41 17.28
C THR A 222 25.85 1.00 17.84
N GLY A 223 26.07 -0.05 17.03
CA GLY A 223 25.89 -1.45 17.42
C GLY A 223 24.44 -1.91 17.57
N GLN A 224 23.47 -1.05 17.27
CA GLN A 224 22.05 -1.39 17.33
C GLN A 224 21.47 -1.52 15.91
N PRO A 225 20.56 -2.50 15.65
CA PRO A 225 19.84 -2.56 14.40
C PRO A 225 18.86 -1.39 14.31
N VAL A 226 18.74 -0.81 13.13
CA VAL A 226 17.72 0.19 12.79
C VAL A 226 16.93 -0.34 11.60
N ILE A 227 15.64 -0.56 11.78
CA ILE A 227 14.71 -0.83 10.70
C ILE A 227 14.39 0.49 10.02
N VAL A 228 14.61 0.55 8.72
CA VAL A 228 14.22 1.66 7.85
C VAL A 228 13.20 1.11 6.85
N ASP A 229 11.97 1.58 6.95
CA ASP A 229 10.82 1.11 6.18
C ASP A 229 10.05 2.31 5.62
N VAL A 230 9.99 2.38 4.30
CA VAL A 230 9.51 3.57 3.56
C VAL A 230 8.51 3.14 2.49
N PHE A 231 7.27 3.66 2.60
CA PHE A 231 6.13 3.32 1.76
C PHE A 231 5.45 4.59 1.21
N PRO A 232 6.07 5.27 0.23
CA PRO A 232 5.58 6.52 -0.34
C PRO A 232 4.57 6.27 -1.45
N THR A 233 3.76 7.29 -1.73
CA THR A 233 2.83 7.33 -2.87
C THR A 233 3.28 8.39 -3.86
N SER A 234 3.31 8.07 -5.15
CA SER A 234 3.53 9.03 -6.23
C SER A 234 2.36 10.01 -6.30
N LYS A 235 2.65 11.31 -6.38
CA LYS A 235 1.63 12.35 -6.55
C LYS A 235 1.07 12.39 -7.98
N GLU A 236 1.79 11.83 -8.94
CA GLU A 236 1.40 11.80 -10.34
C GLU A 236 0.57 10.56 -10.66
N THR A 237 1.10 9.37 -10.31
CA THR A 237 0.48 8.10 -10.69
C THR A 237 -0.40 7.50 -9.61
N HIS A 238 -0.29 7.96 -8.35
CA HIS A 238 -0.91 7.45 -7.13
C HIS A 238 -0.52 6.01 -6.75
N TYR A 239 0.42 5.38 -7.49
CA TYR A 239 0.95 4.08 -7.10
C TYR A 239 1.94 4.21 -5.95
N CYS A 240 1.90 3.21 -5.07
CA CYS A 240 2.74 3.15 -3.88
C CYS A 240 4.04 2.37 -4.17
N GLY A 241 5.14 2.80 -3.53
CA GLY A 241 6.29 1.96 -3.32
C GLY A 241 6.28 1.41 -1.90
N ASP A 242 7.04 0.33 -1.63
CA ASP A 242 7.20 -0.22 -0.29
C ASP A 242 8.49 -1.02 -0.18
N CYS A 243 9.33 -0.67 0.78
CA CYS A 243 10.61 -1.34 0.98
C CYS A 243 11.12 -1.18 2.41
N THR A 244 11.58 -2.28 2.97
CA THR A 244 12.28 -2.28 4.27
C THR A 244 13.71 -2.80 4.12
N ARG A 245 14.66 -2.12 4.79
CA ARG A 245 16.01 -2.62 5.05
C ARG A 245 16.37 -2.39 6.52
N THR A 246 17.25 -3.24 7.02
CA THR A 246 17.85 -3.07 8.34
C THR A 246 19.30 -2.62 8.18
N VAL A 247 19.71 -1.60 8.93
CA VAL A 247 21.06 -1.06 8.95
C VAL A 247 21.65 -1.13 10.36
N VAL A 248 22.96 -1.38 10.48
CA VAL A 248 23.69 -1.29 11.74
C VAL A 248 24.91 -0.40 11.54
N HIS A 249 25.04 0.61 12.39
CA HIS A 249 26.26 1.41 12.45
C HIS A 249 27.31 0.74 13.34
N GLY A 250 28.57 0.70 12.88
CA GLY A 250 29.70 0.15 13.66
C GLY A 250 29.73 -1.38 13.66
N ASP A 251 30.11 -1.99 14.77
CA ASP A 251 30.18 -3.43 14.91
C ASP A 251 28.80 -4.08 14.94
N ILE A 252 28.59 -5.07 14.11
CA ILE A 252 27.28 -5.76 14.00
C ILE A 252 27.25 -6.91 15.01
N PRO A 253 26.30 -6.92 15.96
CA PRO A 253 26.16 -8.03 16.91
C PRO A 253 25.92 -9.36 16.19
N PRO A 254 26.56 -10.48 16.62
CA PRO A 254 26.40 -11.79 15.98
C PRO A 254 24.94 -12.25 15.89
N GLU A 255 24.15 -12.00 16.93
CA GLU A 255 22.73 -12.35 16.96
C GLU A 255 21.92 -11.61 15.88
N ILE A 256 22.29 -10.36 15.55
CA ILE A 256 21.66 -9.61 14.46
C ILE A 256 22.03 -10.21 13.09
N VAL A 257 23.29 -10.66 12.93
CA VAL A 257 23.71 -11.36 11.72
C VAL A 257 22.93 -12.66 11.53
N GLU A 258 22.73 -13.43 12.60
CA GLU A 258 21.94 -14.67 12.59
C GLU A 258 20.47 -14.41 12.24
N MET A 259 19.82 -13.44 12.91
CA MET A 259 18.45 -13.02 12.62
C MET A 259 18.30 -12.55 11.15
N HIS A 260 19.23 -11.73 10.67
CA HIS A 260 19.21 -11.21 9.31
C HIS A 260 19.37 -12.33 8.26
N THR A 261 20.27 -13.29 8.54
CA THR A 261 20.44 -14.46 7.67
C THR A 261 19.15 -15.29 7.58
N ALA A 262 18.47 -15.48 8.71
CA ALA A 262 17.20 -16.21 8.76
C ALA A 262 16.08 -15.47 8.02
N VAL A 263 15.98 -14.15 8.22
CA VAL A 263 14.97 -13.29 7.55
C VAL A 263 15.16 -13.31 6.03
N ARG A 264 16.39 -13.16 5.54
CA ARG A 264 16.68 -13.24 4.11
C ARG A 264 16.33 -14.62 3.51
N ALA A 265 16.64 -15.69 4.22
CA ALA A 265 16.28 -17.05 3.79
C ALA A 265 14.76 -17.23 3.76
N ALA A 266 14.04 -16.72 4.76
CA ALA A 266 12.58 -16.75 4.81
C ALA A 266 11.94 -15.94 3.69
N LYS A 267 12.50 -14.74 3.36
CA LYS A 267 12.07 -13.95 2.20
C LYS A 267 12.24 -14.73 0.89
N ALA A 268 13.41 -15.34 0.70
CA ALA A 268 13.69 -16.15 -0.48
C ALA A 268 12.73 -17.36 -0.61
N ALA A 269 12.43 -18.03 0.52
CA ALA A 269 11.46 -19.14 0.54
C ALA A 269 10.03 -18.66 0.20
N GLY A 270 9.62 -17.51 0.72
CA GLY A 270 8.33 -16.88 0.38
C GLY A 270 8.25 -16.56 -1.11
N CYS A 271 9.23 -15.84 -1.66
CA CYS A 271 9.28 -15.51 -3.09
C CYS A 271 9.26 -16.77 -3.97
N ALA A 272 10.00 -17.82 -3.60
CA ALA A 272 10.04 -19.08 -4.36
C ALA A 272 8.70 -19.84 -4.34
N ALA A 273 7.85 -19.62 -3.35
CA ALA A 273 6.53 -20.24 -3.25
C ALA A 273 5.48 -19.53 -4.11
N ILE A 274 5.69 -18.27 -4.48
CA ILE A 274 4.71 -17.44 -5.19
C ILE A 274 4.59 -17.88 -6.66
N ARG A 275 3.37 -18.21 -7.08
CA ARG A 275 2.96 -18.44 -8.47
C ARG A 275 1.43 -18.39 -8.56
N PRO A 276 0.82 -18.22 -9.73
CA PRO A 276 -0.63 -18.23 -9.88
C PRO A 276 -1.27 -19.50 -9.31
N GLY A 277 -2.36 -19.32 -8.56
CA GLY A 277 -3.13 -20.43 -7.95
C GLY A 277 -2.62 -20.89 -6.56
N VAL A 278 -1.39 -20.57 -6.17
CA VAL A 278 -0.93 -20.77 -4.79
C VAL A 278 -1.64 -19.76 -3.89
N THR A 279 -2.01 -20.14 -2.69
CA THR A 279 -2.64 -19.23 -1.73
C THR A 279 -1.60 -18.40 -0.97
N GLY A 280 -1.99 -17.19 -0.55
CA GLY A 280 -1.16 -16.39 0.36
C GLY A 280 -0.84 -17.14 1.65
N ALA A 281 -1.75 -18.03 2.11
CA ALA A 281 -1.51 -18.90 3.25
C ALA A 281 -0.37 -19.91 3.02
N GLU A 282 -0.27 -20.50 1.82
CA GLU A 282 0.84 -21.39 1.47
C GLU A 282 2.17 -20.64 1.38
N VAL A 283 2.18 -19.42 0.85
CA VAL A 283 3.38 -18.55 0.86
C VAL A 283 3.81 -18.22 2.29
N HIS A 284 2.86 -17.83 3.15
CA HIS A 284 3.14 -17.56 4.56
C HIS A 284 3.67 -18.81 5.29
N ALA A 285 3.11 -19.98 5.00
CA ALA A 285 3.57 -21.25 5.57
C ALA A 285 5.02 -21.57 5.13
N ALA A 286 5.38 -21.32 3.87
CA ALA A 286 6.75 -21.52 3.39
C ALA A 286 7.74 -20.59 4.09
N THR A 287 7.39 -19.31 4.24
CA THR A 287 8.19 -18.29 4.92
C THR A 287 8.39 -18.63 6.41
N THR A 288 7.32 -18.94 7.12
CA THR A 288 7.35 -19.27 8.55
C THR A 288 8.04 -20.60 8.84
N LYS A 289 7.92 -21.58 7.93
CA LYS A 289 8.66 -22.84 8.01
C LYS A 289 10.15 -22.62 7.99
N GLU A 290 10.66 -21.76 7.09
CA GLU A 290 12.10 -21.46 7.02
C GLU A 290 12.62 -20.85 8.33
N LEU A 291 11.83 -19.98 8.99
CA LEU A 291 12.19 -19.42 10.29
C LEU A 291 12.18 -20.49 11.40
N THR A 292 11.15 -21.34 11.43
CA THR A 292 11.03 -22.38 12.46
C THR A 292 12.07 -23.48 12.31
N ASP A 293 12.45 -23.86 11.09
CA ASP A 293 13.54 -24.80 10.82
C ASP A 293 14.90 -24.28 11.33
N ARG A 294 15.05 -22.95 11.45
CA ARG A 294 16.22 -22.28 12.03
C ARG A 294 16.11 -22.03 13.54
N GLY A 295 15.03 -22.48 14.17
CA GLY A 295 14.84 -22.39 15.62
C GLY A 295 14.17 -21.10 16.11
N TYR A 296 13.64 -20.26 15.22
CA TYR A 296 12.87 -19.07 15.58
C TYR A 296 11.39 -19.38 15.77
N ASN A 297 10.69 -18.50 16.49
CA ASN A 297 9.26 -18.65 16.75
C ASN A 297 8.44 -17.83 15.73
N THR A 298 7.15 -18.19 15.65
CA THR A 298 6.14 -17.44 14.88
C THR A 298 4.91 -17.18 15.74
N GLY A 299 4.21 -16.07 15.47
CA GLY A 299 3.07 -15.61 16.26
C GLY A 299 3.49 -14.74 17.44
N PHE A 300 2.48 -14.24 18.16
CA PHE A 300 2.73 -13.36 19.31
C PHE A 300 3.42 -14.10 20.46
N PRO A 301 4.39 -13.43 21.17
CA PRO A 301 5.01 -14.03 22.34
C PRO A 301 3.96 -14.42 23.39
N PRO A 302 4.01 -15.63 23.96
CA PRO A 302 3.18 -15.98 25.11
C PRO A 302 3.39 -15.03 26.28
N GLU A 303 2.38 -14.88 27.14
CA GLU A 303 2.49 -14.07 28.35
C GLU A 303 3.65 -14.58 29.22
N GLY A 304 4.46 -13.66 29.74
CA GLY A 304 5.64 -14.03 30.55
C GLY A 304 6.86 -14.49 29.77
N SER A 305 6.84 -14.43 28.44
CA SER A 305 8.04 -14.74 27.64
C SER A 305 9.22 -13.85 28.02
N PRO A 306 10.46 -14.39 28.04
CA PRO A 306 11.64 -13.60 28.30
C PRO A 306 11.86 -12.53 27.22
N LEU A 307 12.58 -11.46 27.56
CA LEU A 307 12.88 -10.40 26.58
C LEU A 307 13.68 -10.89 25.38
N SER A 308 14.40 -12.00 25.53
CA SER A 308 15.15 -12.67 24.47
C SER A 308 14.30 -13.58 23.57
N PHE A 309 12.96 -13.67 23.79
CA PHE A 309 12.08 -14.41 22.91
C PHE A 309 12.03 -13.74 21.54
N CYS A 310 12.52 -14.46 20.52
CA CYS A 310 12.61 -13.96 19.15
C CYS A 310 11.52 -14.58 18.28
N THR A 311 10.72 -13.76 17.62
CA THR A 311 9.56 -14.23 16.86
C THR A 311 9.22 -13.32 15.69
N MET A 312 8.61 -13.89 14.64
CA MET A 312 7.83 -13.16 13.63
C MET A 312 6.34 -13.21 14.02
N HIS A 313 5.72 -12.05 14.21
CA HIS A 313 4.33 -11.96 14.71
C HIS A 313 3.36 -11.21 13.78
N HIS A 314 3.69 -11.12 12.49
CA HIS A 314 2.85 -10.57 11.43
C HIS A 314 2.81 -11.48 10.20
N GLY A 315 2.03 -11.11 9.19
CA GLY A 315 1.99 -11.78 7.89
C GLY A 315 3.33 -11.71 7.15
N THR A 316 3.45 -12.47 6.08
CA THR A 316 4.62 -12.42 5.20
C THR A 316 4.60 -11.20 4.29
N GLY A 317 3.42 -10.59 4.09
CA GLY A 317 3.24 -9.43 3.24
C GLY A 317 1.79 -9.22 2.83
N HIS A 318 1.59 -8.32 1.90
CA HIS A 318 0.27 -7.88 1.43
C HIS A 318 0.31 -7.51 -0.06
N GLY A 319 -0.87 -7.36 -0.66
CA GLY A 319 -1.02 -6.74 -1.96
C GLY A 319 -0.72 -5.24 -1.89
N ILE A 320 -0.22 -4.69 -2.99
CA ILE A 320 0.11 -3.26 -3.10
C ILE A 320 -0.27 -2.72 -4.47
N GLY A 321 -0.60 -1.44 -4.54
CA GLY A 321 -0.98 -0.78 -5.79
C GLY A 321 -1.26 0.69 -5.58
N LEU A 322 -2.51 1.09 -5.71
CA LEU A 322 -3.01 2.43 -5.36
C LEU A 322 -3.15 2.64 -3.85
N GLU A 323 -3.16 1.56 -3.08
CA GLU A 323 -3.08 1.56 -1.62
C GLU A 323 -1.85 0.77 -1.21
N VAL A 324 -1.22 1.16 -0.10
CA VAL A 324 -0.08 0.41 0.46
C VAL A 324 -0.55 -1.01 0.81
N HIS A 325 -1.72 -1.14 1.44
CA HIS A 325 -2.30 -2.43 1.79
C HIS A 325 -3.52 -2.74 0.92
N GLU A 326 -3.38 -3.64 -0.03
CA GLU A 326 -4.46 -4.19 -0.85
C GLU A 326 -4.57 -5.72 -0.66
N PRO A 327 -5.72 -6.33 -0.96
CA PRO A 327 -5.76 -7.78 -1.17
C PRO A 327 -4.87 -8.20 -2.37
N PRO A 328 -4.30 -9.43 -2.33
CA PRO A 328 -4.43 -10.45 -1.29
C PRO A 328 -3.42 -10.26 -0.16
N LEU A 329 -3.68 -10.88 1.02
CA LEU A 329 -2.70 -10.96 2.10
C LEU A 329 -1.84 -12.24 1.97
N LEU A 330 -0.59 -12.15 2.37
CA LEU A 330 0.31 -13.29 2.56
C LEU A 330 0.36 -13.64 4.04
N ASP A 331 -0.76 -14.12 4.57
CA ASP A 331 -0.94 -14.54 5.96
C ASP A 331 -1.68 -15.88 6.04
N ALA A 332 -1.99 -16.34 7.26
CA ALA A 332 -2.67 -17.62 7.46
C ALA A 332 -4.06 -17.73 6.80
N THR A 333 -4.65 -16.61 6.38
CA THR A 333 -5.97 -16.53 5.72
C THR A 333 -5.88 -16.17 4.24
N GLY A 334 -4.66 -16.02 3.71
CA GLY A 334 -4.41 -15.55 2.36
C GLY A 334 -5.03 -16.42 1.27
N ILE A 335 -5.72 -15.77 0.34
CA ILE A 335 -6.44 -16.40 -0.78
C ILE A 335 -5.51 -16.73 -1.96
N ALA A 336 -6.04 -17.41 -2.98
CA ALA A 336 -5.30 -17.74 -4.20
C ALA A 336 -4.74 -16.50 -4.91
N LEU A 337 -3.47 -16.56 -5.28
CA LEU A 337 -2.77 -15.53 -6.03
C LEU A 337 -3.13 -15.58 -7.51
N LEU A 338 -3.23 -14.43 -8.11
CA LEU A 338 -3.51 -14.24 -9.54
C LEU A 338 -2.27 -13.68 -10.23
N LYS A 339 -2.11 -14.01 -11.51
CA LYS A 339 -1.15 -13.29 -12.36
C LYS A 339 -1.46 -11.79 -12.35
N GLY A 340 -0.45 -10.96 -12.14
CA GLY A 340 -0.58 -9.52 -12.00
C GLY A 340 -0.76 -9.03 -10.57
N ASP A 341 -0.99 -9.91 -9.57
CA ASP A 341 -0.90 -9.48 -8.17
C ASP A 341 0.49 -8.88 -7.91
N ALA A 342 0.54 -7.65 -7.41
CA ALA A 342 1.74 -7.05 -6.86
C ALA A 342 1.70 -7.20 -5.34
N LEU A 343 2.79 -7.66 -4.75
CA LEU A 343 2.86 -8.13 -3.36
C LEU A 343 4.13 -7.61 -2.69
N THR A 344 4.07 -7.33 -1.39
CA THR A 344 5.28 -7.25 -0.55
C THR A 344 5.64 -8.64 -0.02
N VAL A 345 6.93 -8.88 0.20
CA VAL A 345 7.44 -10.07 0.90
C VAL A 345 8.44 -9.60 1.94
N GLU A 346 8.01 -9.51 3.20
CA GLU A 346 8.63 -8.71 4.26
C GLU A 346 8.83 -9.47 5.59
N PRO A 347 9.32 -10.70 5.62
CA PRO A 347 9.52 -11.37 6.89
C PRO A 347 10.41 -10.55 7.82
N GLY A 348 10.12 -10.62 9.13
CA GLY A 348 10.89 -9.96 10.16
C GLY A 348 11.04 -10.83 11.41
N LEU A 349 12.11 -10.62 12.15
CA LEU A 349 12.35 -11.21 13.46
C LEU A 349 12.52 -10.11 14.50
N TYR A 350 11.84 -10.27 15.62
CA TYR A 350 11.72 -9.24 16.65
C TYR A 350 12.06 -9.80 18.02
N ARG A 351 12.94 -9.09 18.74
CA ARG A 351 13.46 -9.49 20.05
C ARG A 351 13.59 -8.27 20.96
N LYS A 352 12.86 -8.22 22.07
CA LYS A 352 12.68 -7.02 22.89
C LYS A 352 13.96 -6.46 23.51
N ASP A 353 14.92 -7.30 23.85
CA ASP A 353 16.20 -6.89 24.44
C ASP A 353 17.26 -6.48 23.39
N LEU A 354 17.00 -6.72 22.09
CA LEU A 354 17.97 -6.50 21.03
C LEU A 354 17.47 -5.55 19.93
N GLY A 355 16.23 -5.74 19.49
CA GLY A 355 15.62 -4.99 18.38
C GLY A 355 14.96 -5.89 17.36
N GLY A 356 14.74 -5.34 16.18
CA GLY A 356 14.13 -6.04 15.05
C GLY A 356 15.02 -6.06 13.81
N VAL A 357 14.77 -7.05 12.97
CA VAL A 357 15.33 -7.18 11.63
C VAL A 357 14.20 -7.48 10.67
N ARG A 358 14.03 -6.68 9.63
CA ARG A 358 13.10 -6.90 8.51
C ARG A 358 13.81 -6.62 7.20
N VAL A 359 13.54 -7.45 6.20
CA VAL A 359 13.98 -7.27 4.81
C VAL A 359 12.78 -7.52 3.91
N GLU A 360 12.45 -6.54 3.11
CA GLU A 360 11.26 -6.50 2.28
C GLU A 360 11.58 -6.19 0.83
N ASP A 361 10.91 -6.88 -0.07
CA ASP A 361 10.87 -6.54 -1.49
C ASP A 361 9.43 -6.57 -2.00
N MET A 362 9.17 -5.74 -3.01
CA MET A 362 7.97 -5.81 -3.83
C MET A 362 8.17 -6.75 -5.02
N VAL A 363 7.23 -7.66 -5.22
CA VAL A 363 7.24 -8.62 -6.31
C VAL A 363 5.93 -8.60 -7.10
N VAL A 364 5.97 -8.98 -8.37
CA VAL A 364 4.78 -9.15 -9.21
C VAL A 364 4.64 -10.61 -9.62
N VAL A 365 3.44 -11.18 -9.46
CA VAL A 365 3.14 -12.55 -9.86
C VAL A 365 3.09 -12.64 -11.38
N THR A 366 4.00 -13.44 -11.97
CA THR A 366 4.08 -13.70 -13.40
C THR A 366 3.30 -14.96 -13.80
N GLU A 367 3.48 -15.46 -15.02
CA GLU A 367 2.83 -16.69 -15.53
C GLU A 367 3.22 -17.93 -14.72
N ASP A 368 4.48 -18.03 -14.30
CA ASP A 368 5.09 -19.23 -13.72
C ASP A 368 5.93 -18.95 -12.47
N GLY A 369 5.91 -17.74 -11.94
CA GLY A 369 6.69 -17.35 -10.75
C GLY A 369 6.48 -15.91 -10.36
N VAL A 370 7.59 -15.21 -10.04
CA VAL A 370 7.58 -13.79 -9.65
C VAL A 370 8.62 -12.99 -10.43
N GLU A 371 8.34 -11.72 -10.61
CA GLU A 371 9.32 -10.68 -10.93
C GLU A 371 9.58 -9.83 -9.68
N ASN A 372 10.82 -9.75 -9.23
CA ASN A 372 11.21 -8.85 -8.13
C ASN A 372 11.46 -7.45 -8.69
N LEU A 373 10.80 -6.44 -8.15
CA LEU A 373 10.97 -5.04 -8.56
C LEU A 373 12.10 -4.33 -7.83
N ASN A 374 12.71 -4.97 -6.83
CA ASN A 374 13.80 -4.41 -6.04
C ASN A 374 15.17 -4.80 -6.59
N HIS A 375 16.10 -3.85 -6.47
CA HIS A 375 17.52 -4.01 -6.83
C HIS A 375 18.45 -3.62 -5.68
N LEU A 376 17.91 -3.06 -4.61
CA LEU A 376 18.66 -2.53 -3.47
C LEU A 376 19.33 -3.67 -2.68
N PRO A 377 20.63 -3.56 -2.31
CA PRO A 377 21.30 -4.54 -1.46
C PRO A 377 20.54 -4.80 -0.15
N GLU A 378 20.66 -6.05 0.34
CA GLU A 378 20.01 -6.49 1.57
C GLU A 378 20.95 -6.49 2.79
N GLY A 379 22.21 -6.08 2.63
CA GLY A 379 23.22 -6.12 3.69
C GLY A 379 22.88 -5.22 4.90
N LEU A 380 23.54 -5.50 6.03
CA LEU A 380 23.44 -4.70 7.25
C LEU A 380 24.43 -3.53 7.26
N ASP A 381 25.52 -3.62 6.50
CA ASP A 381 26.55 -2.59 6.38
C ASP A 381 26.31 -1.76 5.11
N TRP A 382 26.15 -0.45 5.30
CA TRP A 382 25.82 0.53 4.26
C TRP A 382 26.90 1.62 4.07
N LYS A 383 28.16 1.32 4.45
CA LYS A 383 29.28 2.27 4.34
C LYS A 383 29.66 2.63 2.90
#